data_64e561d5f1c27ae97b0695afe7d8e32a
#
_entry.id   64e561d5f1c27ae97b0695afe7d8e32a
#
_cell.length_a   1.000
_cell.length_b   1.000
_cell.length_c   1.000
_cell.angle_alpha   90.00
_cell.angle_beta   90.00
_cell.angle_gamma   90.00
#
_symmetry.space_group_name_H-M   'P 1'
#
loop_
_entity.id
_entity.type
_entity.pdbx_description
1 polymer ?
#
loop_
_entity_poly.entity_id
_entity_poly.type
_entity_poly.pdbx_seq_one_letter_code
_entity_poly.pdbx_strand_id
1 'polypeptide(L)'
;ISGHRATYGGGIYLDQASIYIKEGGIINDNQATKGGAIYTEGTKAGSCLLNIEGGTISGNCANESGAGIFAICSKGTRDDMKVEISGGMIAHNYSGTGENLEENAIVLMGEDPNLTEDTGFADLYLSGSPVITGSVTLADDYCAADSKNYSPLIYVHNSFNVNKPILISPIHG
;
A
#
# COMPACT_ATOMS: atom_id res chain seq x y z
N ILE A 1 10.58 11.34 -9.05
CA ILE A 1 9.20 11.59 -9.49
C ILE A 1 8.58 12.52 -8.46
N SER A 2 8.23 13.75 -8.86
CA SER A 2 7.73 14.72 -7.88
C SER A 2 6.75 15.74 -8.47
N GLY A 3 5.86 16.29 -7.61
CA GLY A 3 4.99 17.42 -7.94
C GLY A 3 3.81 17.08 -8.86
N HIS A 4 3.49 15.81 -9.05
CA HIS A 4 2.41 15.38 -9.93
C HIS A 4 1.08 15.29 -9.17
N ARG A 5 -0.03 15.39 -9.94
CA ARG A 5 -1.39 15.24 -9.43
C ARG A 5 -2.20 14.32 -10.30
N ALA A 6 -2.93 13.40 -9.68
CA ALA A 6 -3.80 12.44 -10.36
C ALA A 6 -5.01 12.06 -9.49
N THR A 7 -5.95 11.30 -10.03
CA THR A 7 -7.00 10.67 -9.23
C THR A 7 -6.41 9.50 -8.45
N TYR A 8 -5.64 8.65 -9.12
CA TYR A 8 -4.95 7.50 -8.53
C TYR A 8 -3.47 7.56 -8.89
N GLY A 9 -2.60 7.23 -7.91
CA GLY A 9 -1.16 7.16 -8.12
C GLY A 9 -0.55 8.49 -8.55
N GLY A 10 -0.50 9.48 -7.66
CA GLY A 10 0.00 10.82 -7.98
C GLY A 10 1.37 10.78 -8.65
N GLY A 11 2.29 9.95 -8.15
CA GLY A 11 3.58 9.70 -8.78
C GLY A 11 3.55 8.55 -9.78
N ILE A 12 2.96 7.41 -9.38
CA ILE A 12 2.97 6.16 -10.14
C ILE A 12 1.61 5.48 -10.02
N TYR A 13 1.05 5.08 -11.15
CA TYR A 13 -0.08 4.16 -11.24
C TYR A 13 0.39 2.85 -11.88
N LEU A 14 0.18 1.74 -11.18
CA LEU A 14 0.50 0.40 -11.68
C LEU A 14 -0.78 -0.41 -11.84
N ASP A 15 -1.04 -0.84 -13.06
CA ASP A 15 -2.10 -1.76 -13.41
C ASP A 15 -1.47 -3.04 -13.98
N GLN A 16 -1.58 -4.14 -13.23
CA GLN A 16 -1.07 -5.46 -13.61
C GLN A 16 0.41 -5.44 -14.06
N ALA A 17 1.22 -4.69 -13.36
CA ALA A 17 2.62 -4.47 -13.69
C ALA A 17 3.51 -4.59 -12.44
N SER A 18 4.80 -4.77 -12.66
CA SER A 18 5.77 -4.84 -11.58
C SER A 18 6.73 -3.66 -11.63
N ILE A 19 7.08 -3.13 -10.46
CA ILE A 19 8.09 -2.08 -10.31
C ILE A 19 9.05 -2.41 -9.17
N TYR A 20 10.30 -2.01 -9.35
CA TYR A 20 11.36 -2.11 -8.36
C TYR A 20 11.87 -0.71 -8.02
N ILE A 21 11.74 -0.31 -6.76
CA ILE A 21 12.30 0.95 -6.25
C ILE A 21 13.59 0.62 -5.50
N LYS A 22 14.67 1.19 -5.97
CA LYS A 22 16.02 0.92 -5.49
C LYS A 22 16.63 2.15 -4.81
N GLU A 23 17.79 1.95 -4.22
CA GLU A 23 18.55 3.04 -3.61
C GLU A 23 18.71 4.22 -4.57
N GLY A 24 18.54 5.45 -4.06
CA GLY A 24 18.55 6.68 -4.83
C GLY A 24 17.24 7.01 -5.54
N GLY A 25 16.26 6.09 -5.58
CA GLY A 25 14.91 6.38 -6.08
C GLY A 25 14.18 7.35 -5.15
N ILE A 26 13.56 8.40 -5.71
CA ILE A 26 12.81 9.39 -4.94
C ILE A 26 11.43 9.59 -5.55
N ILE A 27 10.39 9.45 -4.72
CA ILE A 27 9.00 9.74 -5.08
C ILE A 27 8.45 10.66 -3.99
N ASN A 28 8.29 11.94 -4.31
CA ASN A 28 7.92 12.92 -3.30
C ASN A 28 6.99 14.01 -3.83
N ASP A 29 6.26 14.66 -2.89
CA ASP A 29 5.42 15.83 -3.17
C ASP A 29 4.37 15.60 -4.27
N ASN A 30 3.92 14.35 -4.43
CA ASN A 30 2.84 14.00 -5.35
C ASN A 30 1.50 13.98 -4.61
N GLN A 31 0.40 14.19 -5.34
CA GLN A 31 -0.94 14.24 -4.77
C GLN A 31 -1.93 13.40 -5.58
N ALA A 32 -2.79 12.66 -4.86
CA ALA A 32 -3.90 11.93 -5.48
C ALA A 32 -5.14 11.89 -4.58
N THR A 33 -6.22 11.29 -5.06
CA THR A 33 -7.33 10.89 -4.20
C THR A 33 -6.94 9.66 -3.39
N LYS A 34 -6.36 8.63 -4.04
CA LYS A 34 -5.77 7.44 -3.41
C LYS A 34 -4.38 7.18 -3.99
N GLY A 35 -3.46 6.72 -3.16
CA GLY A 35 -2.08 6.47 -3.58
C GLY A 35 -1.34 7.75 -3.92
N GLY A 36 -1.14 8.64 -2.96
CA GLY A 36 -0.48 9.93 -3.19
C GLY A 36 0.84 9.79 -3.95
N ALA A 37 1.71 8.87 -3.52
CA ALA A 37 2.88 8.49 -4.28
C ALA A 37 2.58 7.39 -5.29
N ILE A 38 2.07 6.23 -4.82
CA ILE A 38 1.89 5.03 -5.62
C ILE A 38 0.49 4.46 -5.41
N TYR A 39 -0.20 4.19 -6.52
CA TYR A 39 -1.37 3.33 -6.56
C TYR A 39 -1.03 2.08 -7.36
N THR A 40 -1.37 0.92 -6.83
CA THR A 40 -1.10 -0.34 -7.51
C THR A 40 -2.28 -1.29 -7.40
N GLU A 41 -2.64 -1.90 -8.52
CA GLU A 41 -3.78 -2.79 -8.63
C GLU A 41 -3.39 -4.10 -9.30
N GLY A 42 -3.63 -5.21 -8.58
CA GLY A 42 -3.55 -6.56 -9.10
C GLY A 42 -4.95 -7.13 -9.36
N THR A 43 -5.10 -7.91 -10.40
CA THR A 43 -6.36 -8.58 -10.75
C THR A 43 -6.10 -10.02 -11.17
N LYS A 44 -7.16 -10.83 -11.29
CA LYS A 44 -7.08 -12.21 -11.79
C LYS A 44 -6.47 -12.31 -13.20
N ALA A 45 -6.46 -11.21 -13.96
CA ALA A 45 -5.90 -11.17 -15.31
C ALA A 45 -4.38 -10.96 -15.34
N GLY A 46 -3.81 -10.41 -14.25
CA GLY A 46 -2.37 -10.18 -14.15
C GLY A 46 -1.94 -9.80 -12.74
N SER A 47 -0.84 -10.39 -12.30
CA SER A 47 -0.25 -10.10 -10.99
C SER A 47 0.50 -8.78 -10.99
N CYS A 48 0.54 -8.14 -9.84
CA CYS A 48 1.25 -6.89 -9.62
C CYS A 48 2.25 -7.05 -8.47
N LEU A 49 3.47 -6.59 -8.68
CA LEU A 49 4.51 -6.58 -7.66
C LEU A 49 5.07 -5.17 -7.49
N LEU A 50 4.89 -4.62 -6.29
CA LEU A 50 5.63 -3.45 -5.85
C LEU A 50 6.76 -3.90 -4.93
N ASN A 51 8.00 -3.81 -5.40
CA ASN A 51 9.17 -4.19 -4.63
C ASN A 51 10.00 -2.95 -4.28
N ILE A 52 10.21 -2.71 -2.97
CA ILE A 52 10.98 -1.58 -2.44
C ILE A 52 12.23 -2.12 -1.72
N GLU A 53 13.35 -2.06 -2.41
CA GLU A 53 14.66 -2.46 -1.89
C GLU A 53 15.43 -1.28 -1.27
N GLY A 54 15.02 -0.04 -1.58
CA GLY A 54 15.66 1.19 -1.13
C GLY A 54 14.89 2.43 -1.60
N GLY A 55 15.55 3.59 -1.57
CA GLY A 55 14.95 4.86 -1.99
C GLY A 55 14.08 5.53 -0.93
N THR A 56 13.37 6.58 -1.34
CA THR A 56 12.55 7.40 -0.44
C THR A 56 11.20 7.71 -1.06
N ILE A 57 10.14 7.45 -0.30
CA ILE A 57 8.76 7.83 -0.62
C ILE A 57 8.29 8.75 0.50
N SER A 58 8.21 10.07 0.22
CA SER A 58 7.93 11.04 1.29
C SER A 58 7.21 12.29 0.80
N GLY A 59 6.50 12.98 1.70
CA GLY A 59 5.83 14.25 1.39
C GLY A 59 4.67 14.11 0.41
N ASN A 60 4.19 12.90 0.14
CA ASN A 60 3.07 12.69 -0.74
C ASN A 60 1.76 12.82 0.02
N CYS A 61 0.71 13.25 -0.69
CA CYS A 61 -0.59 13.48 -0.10
C CYS A 61 -1.69 12.68 -0.82
N ALA A 62 -2.62 12.13 -0.04
CA ALA A 62 -3.84 11.55 -0.57
C ALA A 62 -5.07 12.20 0.09
N ASN A 63 -6.08 12.56 -0.69
CA ASN A 63 -7.30 13.15 -0.12
C ASN A 63 -8.10 12.14 0.71
N GLU A 64 -8.03 10.86 0.35
CA GLU A 64 -8.73 9.77 1.04
C GLU A 64 -7.77 8.89 1.82
N SER A 65 -6.89 8.14 1.13
CA SER A 65 -6.06 7.12 1.80
C SER A 65 -4.83 6.70 1.01
N GLY A 66 -3.87 6.06 1.70
CA GLY A 66 -2.67 5.52 1.11
C GLY A 66 -1.75 6.59 0.55
N ALA A 67 -1.45 7.63 1.32
CA ALA A 67 -0.65 8.74 0.83
C ALA A 67 0.72 8.32 0.32
N GLY A 68 1.38 7.37 0.98
CA GLY A 68 2.56 6.72 0.45
C GLY A 68 2.18 5.70 -0.62
N ILE A 69 1.49 4.64 -0.24
CA ILE A 69 1.13 3.52 -1.11
C ILE A 69 -0.34 3.14 -0.87
N PHE A 70 -1.08 2.98 -1.96
CA PHE A 70 -2.38 2.32 -1.95
C PHE A 70 -2.29 1.08 -2.83
N ALA A 71 -2.40 -0.10 -2.24
CA ALA A 71 -2.32 -1.37 -2.93
C ALA A 71 -3.64 -2.12 -2.81
N ILE A 72 -4.23 -2.50 -3.93
CA ILE A 72 -5.50 -3.20 -4.00
C ILE A 72 -5.40 -4.45 -4.87
N CYS A 73 -6.07 -5.53 -4.44
CA CYS A 73 -6.31 -6.68 -5.28
C CYS A 73 -7.81 -6.74 -5.61
N SER A 74 -8.14 -6.44 -6.86
CA SER A 74 -9.51 -6.42 -7.36
C SER A 74 -9.83 -7.74 -8.08
N LYS A 75 -10.75 -8.55 -7.53
CA LYS A 75 -11.25 -9.78 -8.18
C LYS A 75 -10.14 -10.80 -8.51
N GLY A 76 -9.07 -10.83 -7.73
CA GLY A 76 -7.94 -11.72 -7.90
C GLY A 76 -7.79 -12.75 -6.80
N THR A 77 -6.66 -13.44 -6.80
CA THR A 77 -6.19 -14.29 -5.72
C THR A 77 -5.16 -13.55 -4.88
N ARG A 78 -4.80 -14.10 -3.69
CA ARG A 78 -3.76 -13.48 -2.84
C ARG A 78 -2.41 -13.29 -3.53
N ASP A 79 -2.11 -14.11 -4.52
CA ASP A 79 -0.84 -14.02 -5.25
C ASP A 79 -0.82 -12.94 -6.33
N ASP A 80 -1.96 -12.30 -6.59
CA ASP A 80 -2.09 -11.33 -7.68
C ASP A 80 -1.64 -9.91 -7.30
N MET A 81 -1.51 -9.60 -6.00
CA MET A 81 -0.98 -8.32 -5.54
C MET A 81 -0.04 -8.48 -4.35
N LYS A 82 1.23 -8.12 -4.54
CA LYS A 82 2.26 -8.18 -3.50
C LYS A 82 2.97 -6.84 -3.34
N VAL A 83 3.13 -6.42 -2.10
CA VAL A 83 4.00 -5.31 -1.70
C VAL A 83 5.15 -5.88 -0.90
N GLU A 84 6.36 -5.83 -1.43
CA GLU A 84 7.56 -6.32 -0.78
C GLU A 84 8.44 -5.14 -0.38
N ILE A 85 8.82 -5.05 0.89
CA ILE A 85 9.66 -3.97 1.40
C ILE A 85 10.81 -4.57 2.19
N SER A 86 12.02 -4.38 1.68
CA SER A 86 13.24 -4.86 2.32
C SER A 86 14.19 -3.74 2.75
N GLY A 87 13.94 -2.52 2.30
CA GLY A 87 14.74 -1.35 2.63
C GLY A 87 14.03 -0.05 2.27
N GLY A 88 14.77 1.05 2.30
CA GLY A 88 14.26 2.38 1.98
C GLY A 88 13.47 3.06 3.10
N MET A 89 12.89 4.20 2.77
CA MET A 89 12.13 5.03 3.69
C MET A 89 10.77 5.40 3.09
N ILE A 90 9.70 5.10 3.83
CA ILE A 90 8.33 5.55 3.57
C ILE A 90 7.93 6.39 4.77
N ALA A 91 7.92 7.71 4.63
CA ALA A 91 7.75 8.60 5.77
C ALA A 91 7.10 9.92 5.36
N HIS A 92 6.41 10.57 6.30
CA HIS A 92 5.83 11.89 6.08
C HIS A 92 4.87 11.95 4.89
N ASN A 93 4.09 10.89 4.68
CA ASN A 93 3.01 10.86 3.69
C ASN A 93 1.69 11.02 4.44
N TYR A 94 0.83 11.93 3.98
CA TYR A 94 -0.36 12.35 4.74
C TYR A 94 -1.64 12.15 3.95
N SER A 95 -2.61 11.47 4.56
CA SER A 95 -3.96 11.33 4.03
C SER A 95 -4.94 12.22 4.76
N GLY A 96 -5.97 12.69 4.06
CA GLY A 96 -7.02 13.54 4.60
C GLY A 96 -7.15 14.88 3.87
N THR A 97 -8.03 15.73 4.38
CA THR A 97 -8.30 17.05 3.81
C THR A 97 -8.31 18.14 4.88
N GLY A 98 -7.87 19.33 4.51
CA GLY A 98 -7.85 20.49 5.40
C GLY A 98 -6.92 20.30 6.61
N GLU A 99 -7.45 20.45 7.82
CA GLU A 99 -6.69 20.30 9.07
C GLU A 99 -6.65 18.86 9.59
N ASN A 100 -7.39 17.94 8.96
CA ASN A 100 -7.49 16.53 9.36
C ASN A 100 -6.53 15.68 8.53
N LEU A 101 -5.26 15.93 8.67
CA LEU A 101 -4.22 15.14 8.01
C LEU A 101 -3.62 14.13 8.98
N GLU A 102 -3.58 12.88 8.56
CA GLU A 102 -2.94 11.79 9.31
C GLU A 102 -1.81 11.17 8.50
N GLU A 103 -0.70 10.87 9.16
CA GLU A 103 0.41 10.19 8.51
C GLU A 103 0.00 8.75 8.17
N ASN A 104 -0.11 8.48 6.87
CA ASN A 104 -0.59 7.21 6.35
C ASN A 104 0.38 6.68 5.29
N ALA A 105 1.19 5.71 5.68
CA ALA A 105 2.24 5.17 4.84
C ALA A 105 1.69 4.24 3.76
N ILE A 106 0.89 3.24 4.16
CA ILE A 106 0.46 2.16 3.28
C ILE A 106 -0.98 1.79 3.59
N VAL A 107 -1.77 1.60 2.55
CA VAL A 107 -3.08 0.95 2.62
C VAL A 107 -3.04 -0.31 1.76
N LEU A 108 -3.44 -1.43 2.36
CA LEU A 108 -3.58 -2.73 1.72
C LEU A 108 -5.06 -3.09 1.69
N MET A 109 -5.57 -3.44 0.53
CA MET A 109 -7.00 -3.64 0.33
C MET A 109 -7.29 -4.84 -0.57
N GLY A 110 -8.42 -5.48 -0.35
CA GLY A 110 -9.04 -6.41 -1.27
C GLY A 110 -10.44 -5.90 -1.65
N GLU A 111 -10.82 -6.07 -2.88
CA GLU A 111 -12.14 -5.69 -3.38
C GLU A 111 -12.73 -6.83 -4.19
N ASP A 112 -13.69 -7.54 -3.62
CA ASP A 112 -14.60 -8.42 -4.37
C ASP A 112 -16.01 -8.30 -3.82
N PRO A 113 -16.92 -7.63 -4.54
CA PRO A 113 -18.31 -7.48 -4.10
C PRO A 113 -19.08 -8.80 -4.04
N ASN A 114 -18.56 -9.88 -4.58
CA ASN A 114 -19.25 -11.18 -4.60
C ASN A 114 -18.68 -12.20 -3.61
N LEU A 115 -17.60 -11.88 -2.87
CA LEU A 115 -16.95 -12.71 -1.84
C LEU A 115 -16.95 -14.21 -2.20
N THR A 116 -16.34 -14.55 -3.32
CA THR A 116 -16.05 -15.93 -3.65
C THR A 116 -14.81 -16.40 -2.89
N GLU A 117 -14.61 -17.72 -2.80
CA GLU A 117 -13.42 -18.31 -2.12
C GLU A 117 -12.07 -17.85 -2.73
N ASP A 118 -12.12 -17.19 -3.88
CA ASP A 118 -10.97 -16.70 -4.63
C ASP A 118 -10.69 -15.19 -4.43
N THR A 119 -11.31 -14.54 -3.43
CA THR A 119 -11.06 -13.11 -3.15
C THR A 119 -9.60 -12.89 -2.75
N GLY A 120 -8.88 -12.14 -3.54
CA GLY A 120 -7.51 -11.74 -3.25
C GLY A 120 -7.44 -10.46 -2.43
N PHE A 121 -6.33 -10.32 -1.73
CA PHE A 121 -5.97 -9.11 -1.00
C PHE A 121 -4.55 -8.70 -1.38
N ALA A 122 -4.27 -7.41 -1.27
CA ALA A 122 -2.91 -6.94 -1.36
C ALA A 122 -2.17 -7.33 -0.07
N ASP A 123 -1.18 -8.18 -0.17
CA ASP A 123 -0.39 -8.64 0.97
C ASP A 123 0.95 -7.90 1.08
N LEU A 124 1.40 -7.67 2.32
CA LEU A 124 2.67 -7.00 2.62
C LEU A 124 3.71 -8.00 3.12
N TYR A 125 4.87 -7.98 2.49
CA TYR A 125 6.05 -8.79 2.88
C TYR A 125 7.15 -7.86 3.37
N LEU A 126 7.54 -8.03 4.64
CA LEU A 126 8.56 -7.20 5.30
C LEU A 126 9.82 -8.02 5.56
N SER A 127 10.95 -7.49 5.15
CA SER A 127 12.29 -8.02 5.44
C SER A 127 13.30 -6.89 5.60
N GLY A 128 14.57 -7.19 5.91
CA GLY A 128 15.61 -6.18 6.00
C GLY A 128 15.34 -5.11 7.05
N SER A 129 15.65 -3.87 6.73
CA SER A 129 15.56 -2.74 7.67
C SER A 129 14.87 -1.50 7.07
N PRO A 130 13.64 -1.61 6.61
CA PRO A 130 12.91 -0.45 6.09
C PRO A 130 12.56 0.53 7.22
N VAL A 131 12.44 1.81 6.86
CA VAL A 131 11.88 2.84 7.74
C VAL A 131 10.48 3.18 7.26
N ILE A 132 9.47 2.87 8.06
CA ILE A 132 8.08 3.17 7.76
C ILE A 132 7.53 4.00 8.91
N THR A 133 7.10 5.23 8.64
CA THR A 133 6.40 6.09 9.60
C THR A 133 4.97 6.34 9.13
N GLY A 134 4.08 6.54 10.08
CA GLY A 134 2.65 6.56 9.81
C GLY A 134 2.01 5.19 9.86
N SER A 135 0.72 5.12 9.58
CA SER A 135 -0.06 3.88 9.66
C SER A 135 0.15 2.97 8.45
N VAL A 136 0.19 1.68 8.71
CA VAL A 136 -0.08 0.62 7.73
C VAL A 136 -1.49 0.13 7.98
N THR A 137 -2.39 0.42 7.07
CA THR A 137 -3.82 0.16 7.19
C THR A 137 -4.19 -1.11 6.43
N LEU A 138 -4.85 -2.03 7.11
CA LEU A 138 -5.44 -3.22 6.51
C LEU A 138 -6.93 -2.96 6.34
N ALA A 139 -7.37 -2.78 5.11
CA ALA A 139 -8.77 -2.46 4.81
C ALA A 139 -9.45 -3.62 4.09
N ASP A 140 -10.63 -3.97 4.57
CA ASP A 140 -11.58 -4.83 3.88
C ASP A 140 -12.86 -4.03 3.62
N ASP A 141 -13.17 -3.76 2.38
CA ASP A 141 -14.39 -3.01 2.03
C ASP A 141 -15.67 -3.89 2.13
N TYR A 142 -15.54 -5.17 2.37
CA TYR A 142 -16.66 -6.11 2.44
C TYR A 142 -16.46 -7.22 3.47
N CYS A 143 -16.67 -6.91 4.73
CA CYS A 143 -17.05 -7.93 5.69
C CYS A 143 -18.54 -8.24 5.52
N ALA A 144 -18.91 -9.16 4.62
CA ALA A 144 -20.20 -9.80 4.72
C ALA A 144 -20.28 -10.51 6.08
N ALA A 145 -21.44 -10.47 6.71
CA ALA A 145 -21.69 -10.95 8.07
C ALA A 145 -21.39 -12.45 8.33
N ASP A 146 -20.82 -13.16 7.39
CA ASP A 146 -20.50 -14.59 7.43
C ASP A 146 -19.00 -14.88 7.64
N SER A 147 -18.30 -14.03 8.39
CA SER A 147 -17.14 -14.37 9.23
C SER A 147 -16.15 -15.42 8.73
N LYS A 148 -15.77 -15.41 7.46
CA LYS A 148 -14.51 -16.04 7.05
C LYS A 148 -13.46 -14.95 6.97
N ASN A 149 -12.36 -15.10 7.71
CA ASN A 149 -11.27 -14.14 7.86
C ASN A 149 -10.60 -13.79 6.52
N TYR A 150 -11.19 -12.89 5.77
CA TYR A 150 -10.61 -12.33 4.56
C TYR A 150 -10.07 -10.95 4.88
N SER A 151 -8.78 -10.81 5.02
CA SER A 151 -8.09 -9.54 5.20
C SER A 151 -6.72 -9.59 4.57
N PRO A 152 -6.13 -8.45 4.21
CA PRO A 152 -4.72 -8.36 3.90
C PRO A 152 -3.86 -8.99 4.98
N LEU A 153 -2.75 -9.62 4.61
CA LEU A 153 -1.81 -10.21 5.54
C LEU A 153 -0.48 -9.48 5.50
N ILE A 154 0.19 -9.45 6.66
CA ILE A 154 1.56 -8.98 6.77
C ILE A 154 2.45 -10.18 7.08
N TYR A 155 3.37 -10.49 6.17
CA TYR A 155 4.38 -11.52 6.33
C TYR A 155 5.70 -10.89 6.76
N VAL A 156 6.24 -11.34 7.87
CA VAL A 156 7.50 -10.81 8.42
C VAL A 156 8.57 -11.87 8.34
N HIS A 157 9.63 -11.59 7.60
CA HIS A 157 10.80 -12.46 7.47
C HIS A 157 11.75 -12.32 8.66
N ASN A 158 12.51 -13.37 8.98
CA ASN A 158 13.48 -13.39 10.11
C ASN A 158 14.56 -12.30 10.03
N SER A 159 14.87 -11.78 8.84
CA SER A 159 15.81 -10.66 8.64
C SER A 159 15.20 -9.29 8.93
N PHE A 160 13.89 -9.22 9.24
CA PHE A 160 13.24 -7.95 9.52
C PHE A 160 13.73 -7.35 10.83
N ASN A 161 14.28 -6.15 10.73
CA ASN A 161 14.80 -5.41 11.87
C ASN A 161 14.48 -3.92 11.72
N VAL A 162 13.76 -3.36 12.65
CA VAL A 162 13.37 -1.95 12.63
C VAL A 162 13.70 -1.27 13.96
N ASN A 163 14.16 -0.05 13.88
CA ASN A 163 14.50 0.76 15.06
C ASN A 163 13.27 1.43 15.71
N LYS A 164 12.13 1.44 15.01
CA LYS A 164 10.87 2.00 15.51
C LYS A 164 9.72 1.05 15.18
N PRO A 165 8.71 0.93 16.06
CA PRO A 165 7.53 0.13 15.76
C PRO A 165 6.79 0.66 14.52
N ILE A 166 6.23 -0.25 13.74
CA ILE A 166 5.30 0.07 12.66
C ILE A 166 3.89 0.04 13.26
N LEU A 167 3.15 1.12 13.06
CA LEU A 167 1.76 1.20 13.49
C LEU A 167 0.87 0.46 12.49
N ILE A 168 0.20 -0.58 12.93
CA ILE A 168 -0.77 -1.32 12.12
C ILE A 168 -2.18 -0.96 12.58
N SER A 169 -2.99 -0.47 11.67
CA SER A 169 -4.37 -0.05 11.92
C SER A 169 -5.33 -0.90 11.10
N PRO A 170 -6.00 -1.89 11.70
CA PRO A 170 -7.08 -2.59 11.02
C PRO A 170 -8.29 -1.64 10.90
N ILE A 171 -8.87 -1.55 9.70
CA ILE A 171 -10.17 -0.93 9.51
C ILE A 171 -11.17 -2.07 9.35
N HIS A 172 -12.06 -2.21 10.33
CA HIS A 172 -13.26 -3.00 10.17
C HIS A 172 -14.38 -2.08 9.67
N GLY A 173 -14.91 -2.36 8.51
CA GLY A 173 -16.05 -1.64 7.96
C GLY A 173 -17.34 -1.92 8.74
#